data_da588580b4298501a870703b949ab79d
#
_entry.id   da588580b4298501a870703b949ab79d
#
_cell.length_a   1.000
_cell.length_b   1.000
_cell.length_c   1.000
_cell.angle_alpha   90.00
_cell.angle_beta   90.00
_cell.angle_gamma   90.00
#
_symmetry.space_group_name_H-M   'P 1'
#
loop_
_entity.id
_entity.type
_entity.pdbx_description
1 polymer ?
#
loop_
_entity_poly.entity_id
_entity_poly.type
_entity_poly.pdbx_seq_one_letter_code
_entity_poly.pdbx_strand_id
1 'polypeptide(L)'
;MNENRADAVGGRGIQTQKWGVTLGVNTGQTMAILQNTDLRILVVDDQESVRSHLSHELLRMGVEQVLEAASAEEALAVFEQHQPDLVLLDILMPGKNGYWIAERIRDLDDGRWTPIIFLTGMGREEDLWEGIRTGGDDYLIKPVPSTVLAAKIRAMQRLLTMQR
;
A
#
# COMPACT_ATOMS: atom_id res chain seq x y z
N MET A 1 59.45 -19.73 -8.65
CA MET A 1 58.55 -19.11 -9.64
C MET A 1 57.29 -19.88 -9.69
N ASN A 2 56.29 -19.36 -9.07
CA ASN A 2 54.92 -19.66 -9.44
C ASN A 2 54.00 -18.64 -8.75
N GLU A 3 53.48 -17.80 -9.59
CA GLU A 3 52.52 -16.79 -9.22
C GLU A 3 51.16 -17.44 -8.96
N ASN A 4 50.67 -17.31 -7.76
CA ASN A 4 49.31 -17.67 -7.45
C ASN A 4 48.45 -16.41 -7.47
N ARG A 5 47.79 -16.17 -8.59
CA ARG A 5 46.70 -15.20 -8.70
C ARG A 5 45.50 -15.75 -7.95
N ALA A 6 45.20 -15.13 -6.85
CA ALA A 6 43.88 -15.28 -6.22
C ALA A 6 42.90 -14.42 -7.01
N ASP A 7 42.08 -15.06 -7.82
CA ASP A 7 40.95 -14.41 -8.44
C ASP A 7 39.90 -14.09 -7.37
N ALA A 8 39.72 -12.80 -7.17
CA ALA A 8 38.62 -12.30 -6.40
C ALA A 8 37.31 -12.58 -7.16
N VAL A 9 36.60 -13.60 -6.72
CA VAL A 9 35.23 -13.84 -7.17
C VAL A 9 34.35 -12.79 -6.55
N GLY A 10 34.14 -11.72 -7.27
CA GLY A 10 33.12 -10.77 -6.96
C GLY A 10 31.74 -11.44 -7.07
N GLY A 11 31.13 -11.69 -5.94
CA GLY A 11 29.77 -12.21 -5.89
C GLY A 11 28.83 -11.22 -6.58
N ARG A 12 28.49 -11.50 -7.81
CA ARG A 12 27.39 -10.83 -8.48
C ARG A 12 26.10 -11.36 -7.86
N GLY A 13 25.46 -10.53 -7.06
CA GLY A 13 24.13 -10.81 -6.59
C GLY A 13 23.21 -11.04 -7.78
N ILE A 14 22.53 -12.16 -7.76
CA ILE A 14 21.57 -12.52 -8.80
C ILE A 14 20.38 -11.54 -8.68
N GLN A 15 20.33 -10.60 -9.60
CA GLN A 15 19.15 -9.76 -9.74
C GLN A 15 18.09 -10.55 -10.52
N THR A 16 17.14 -11.09 -9.81
CA THR A 16 15.97 -11.66 -10.45
C THR A 16 14.91 -10.57 -10.61
N GLN A 17 14.91 -9.91 -11.74
CA GLN A 17 13.77 -9.08 -12.14
C GLN A 17 12.63 -9.99 -12.59
N LYS A 18 11.81 -10.40 -11.66
CA LYS A 18 10.53 -11.02 -11.97
C LYS A 18 9.45 -10.14 -11.38
N TRP A 19 8.55 -9.66 -12.22
CA TRP A 19 7.37 -8.86 -11.82
C TRP A 19 7.64 -7.41 -11.39
N GLY A 20 8.76 -6.80 -11.77
CA GLY A 20 9.08 -5.41 -11.38
C GLY A 20 9.35 -5.22 -9.89
N VAL A 21 9.63 -6.31 -9.19
CA VAL A 21 10.11 -6.34 -7.81
C VAL A 21 11.58 -6.68 -7.84
N THR A 22 12.43 -5.78 -7.38
CA THR A 22 13.84 -6.10 -7.18
C THR A 22 13.99 -6.76 -5.82
N LEU A 23 14.23 -8.07 -5.81
CA LEU A 23 14.65 -8.78 -4.62
C LEU A 23 16.18 -8.64 -4.50
N GLY A 24 16.60 -7.56 -3.86
CA GLY A 24 18.00 -7.36 -3.53
C GLY A 24 18.28 -7.89 -2.13
N VAL A 25 19.16 -8.87 -2.00
CA VAL A 25 19.68 -9.28 -0.71
C VAL A 25 20.90 -8.42 -0.42
N ASN A 26 20.75 -7.34 0.29
CA ASN A 26 21.89 -6.59 0.77
C ASN A 26 21.70 -6.24 2.25
N THR A 27 22.59 -6.75 3.06
CA THR A 27 22.68 -6.47 4.48
C THR A 27 23.01 -4.99 4.69
N GLY A 28 22.00 -4.20 5.06
CA GLY A 28 22.19 -2.84 5.53
C GLY A 28 21.58 -1.72 4.70
N GLN A 29 21.00 -1.99 3.54
CA GLN A 29 20.27 -0.97 2.77
C GLN A 29 18.77 -1.27 2.76
N THR A 30 17.98 -0.25 2.98
CA THR A 30 16.52 -0.30 2.84
C THR A 30 16.16 -0.75 1.44
N MET A 31 15.53 -1.91 1.32
CA MET A 31 15.11 -2.43 0.01
C MET A 31 13.82 -1.76 -0.44
N ALA A 32 13.89 -1.00 -1.50
CA ALA A 32 12.70 -0.59 -2.21
C ALA A 32 12.11 -1.81 -2.94
N ILE A 33 11.04 -2.37 -2.41
CA ILE A 33 10.32 -3.51 -3.01
C ILE A 33 9.53 -3.05 -4.24
N LEU A 34 9.08 -1.81 -4.22
CA LEU A 34 8.36 -1.17 -5.30
C LEU A 34 9.30 -0.21 -6.02
N GLN A 35 9.47 -0.39 -7.32
CA GLN A 35 10.25 0.53 -8.14
C GLN A 35 9.31 1.53 -8.81
N ASN A 36 9.74 2.81 -8.84
CA ASN A 36 9.03 3.88 -9.56
C ASN A 36 7.56 4.02 -9.16
N THR A 37 7.29 4.07 -7.86
CA THR A 37 5.95 4.37 -7.40
C THR A 37 5.80 5.86 -7.13
N ASP A 38 5.33 6.57 -8.13
CA ASP A 38 4.84 7.94 -8.00
C ASP A 38 3.44 7.99 -7.37
N LEU A 39 2.98 6.86 -6.83
CA LEU A 39 1.67 6.76 -6.19
C LEU A 39 1.60 7.58 -4.91
N ARG A 40 0.50 8.29 -4.76
CA ARG A 40 0.08 8.88 -3.49
C ARG A 40 -0.86 7.91 -2.80
N ILE A 41 -0.48 7.47 -1.61
CA ILE A 41 -1.28 6.52 -0.84
C ILE A 41 -1.79 7.21 0.41
N LEU A 42 -3.10 7.18 0.61
CA LEU A 42 -3.74 7.66 1.84
C LEU A 42 -3.94 6.49 2.79
N VAL A 43 -3.41 6.62 4.00
CA VAL A 43 -3.60 5.66 5.10
C VAL A 43 -4.57 6.24 6.10
N VAL A 44 -5.70 5.56 6.31
CA VAL A 44 -6.75 5.98 7.24
C VAL A 44 -6.86 4.95 8.37
N ASP A 45 -6.49 5.37 9.57
CA ASP A 45 -6.60 4.56 10.79
C ASP A 45 -6.62 5.52 11.98
N ASP A 46 -7.53 5.30 12.94
CA ASP A 46 -7.64 6.14 14.14
C ASP A 46 -6.51 5.89 15.14
N GLN A 47 -5.87 4.73 15.08
CA GLN A 47 -4.74 4.39 15.93
C GLN A 47 -3.44 4.90 15.33
N GLU A 48 -2.83 5.88 15.98
CA GLU A 48 -1.58 6.51 15.52
C GLU A 48 -0.45 5.49 15.31
N SER A 49 -0.30 4.54 16.22
CA SER A 49 0.75 3.51 16.13
C SER A 49 0.60 2.64 14.89
N VAL A 50 -0.63 2.23 14.55
CA VAL A 50 -0.92 1.43 13.35
C VAL A 50 -0.69 2.26 12.10
N ARG A 51 -1.23 3.48 12.08
CA ARG A 51 -1.10 4.41 10.95
C ARG A 51 0.36 4.73 10.66
N SER A 52 1.15 5.06 11.69
CA SER A 52 2.57 5.34 11.56
C SER A 52 3.37 4.13 11.09
N HIS A 53 3.04 2.95 11.59
CA HIS A 53 3.71 1.72 11.15
C HIS A 53 3.46 1.44 9.67
N LEU A 54 2.21 1.53 9.21
CA LEU A 54 1.87 1.36 7.80
C LEU A 54 2.56 2.40 6.91
N SER A 55 2.55 3.65 7.33
CA SER A 55 3.21 4.73 6.59
C SER A 55 4.71 4.48 6.45
N HIS A 56 5.35 4.04 7.53
CA HIS A 56 6.77 3.69 7.54
C HIS A 56 7.07 2.52 6.59
N GLU A 57 6.25 1.47 6.62
CA GLU A 57 6.41 0.33 5.73
C GLU A 57 6.25 0.73 4.25
N LEU A 58 5.27 1.56 3.93
CA LEU A 58 5.06 2.06 2.58
C LEU A 58 6.26 2.86 2.07
N LEU A 59 6.80 3.75 2.89
CA LEU A 59 8.00 4.52 2.55
C LEU A 59 9.21 3.59 2.32
N ARG A 60 9.37 2.57 3.17
CA ARG A 60 10.43 1.57 2.98
C ARG A 60 10.29 0.77 1.70
N MET A 61 9.06 0.54 1.24
CA MET A 61 8.79 -0.16 -0.02
C MET A 61 9.10 0.68 -1.26
N GLY A 62 9.28 1.98 -1.10
CA GLY A 62 9.56 2.90 -2.20
C GLY A 62 8.38 3.78 -2.62
N VAL A 63 7.30 3.83 -1.83
CA VAL A 63 6.21 4.79 -2.04
C VAL A 63 6.72 6.18 -1.69
N GLU A 64 6.61 7.13 -2.61
CA GLU A 64 7.17 8.48 -2.40
C GLU A 64 6.29 9.37 -1.54
N GLN A 65 4.98 9.24 -1.67
CA GLN A 65 4.03 10.09 -0.97
C GLN A 65 3.02 9.28 -0.19
N VAL A 66 3.07 9.38 1.13
CA VAL A 66 2.11 8.79 2.05
C VAL A 66 1.37 9.91 2.77
N LEU A 67 0.06 9.89 2.65
CA LEU A 67 -0.85 10.80 3.34
C LEU A 67 -1.51 10.03 4.47
N GLU A 68 -1.83 10.71 5.56
CA GLU A 68 -2.44 10.08 6.73
C GLU A 68 -3.70 10.82 7.16
N ALA A 69 -4.68 10.06 7.66
CA ALA A 69 -5.88 10.60 8.28
C ALA A 69 -6.29 9.73 9.47
N ALA A 70 -6.74 10.37 10.54
CA ALA A 70 -7.09 9.70 11.80
C ALA A 70 -8.61 9.60 12.02
N SER A 71 -9.42 10.18 11.16
CA SER A 71 -10.87 10.20 11.26
C SER A 71 -11.51 10.22 9.87
N ALA A 72 -12.82 9.98 9.84
CA ALA A 72 -13.59 10.02 8.60
C ALA A 72 -13.56 11.41 7.97
N GLU A 73 -13.75 12.44 8.75
CA GLU A 73 -13.76 13.85 8.31
C GLU A 73 -12.40 14.24 7.73
N GLU A 74 -11.35 13.88 8.42
CA GLU A 74 -9.97 14.14 7.97
C GLU A 74 -9.67 13.37 6.68
N ALA A 75 -10.09 12.11 6.60
CA ALA A 75 -9.89 11.28 5.41
C ALA A 75 -10.52 11.90 4.17
N LEU A 76 -11.75 12.38 4.27
CA LEU A 76 -12.44 13.02 3.15
C LEU A 76 -11.79 14.35 2.77
N ALA A 77 -11.37 15.15 3.75
CA ALA A 77 -10.67 16.41 3.50
C ALA A 77 -9.36 16.18 2.76
N VAL A 78 -8.56 15.21 3.22
CA VAL A 78 -7.29 14.83 2.57
C VAL A 78 -7.55 14.27 1.16
N PHE A 79 -8.57 13.45 1.02
CA PHE A 79 -8.93 12.88 -0.28
C PHE A 79 -9.29 13.98 -1.30
N GLU A 80 -10.12 14.92 -0.94
CA GLU A 80 -10.49 16.03 -1.83
C GLU A 80 -9.32 16.93 -2.17
N GLN A 81 -8.49 17.24 -1.17
CA GLN A 81 -7.38 18.19 -1.33
C GLN A 81 -6.22 17.61 -2.13
N HIS A 82 -5.86 16.35 -1.87
CA HIS A 82 -4.65 15.74 -2.41
C HIS A 82 -4.89 14.69 -3.49
N GLN A 83 -6.10 14.23 -3.66
CA GLN A 83 -6.49 13.24 -4.67
C GLN A 83 -5.54 12.03 -4.72
N PRO A 84 -5.47 11.21 -3.65
CA PRO A 84 -4.59 10.06 -3.62
C PRO A 84 -4.94 9.06 -4.72
N ASP A 85 -3.96 8.26 -5.11
CA ASP A 85 -4.13 7.24 -6.14
C ASP A 85 -4.66 5.93 -5.57
N LEU A 86 -4.47 5.71 -4.26
CA LEU A 86 -4.89 4.51 -3.56
C LEU A 86 -5.19 4.85 -2.10
N VAL A 87 -6.20 4.19 -1.52
CA VAL A 87 -6.59 4.39 -0.12
C VAL A 87 -6.50 3.07 0.63
N LEU A 88 -5.75 3.06 1.73
CA LEU A 88 -5.75 1.99 2.74
C LEU A 88 -6.64 2.46 3.89
N LEU A 89 -7.71 1.73 4.15
CA LEU A 89 -8.83 2.23 4.94
C LEU A 89 -9.21 1.23 6.02
N ASP A 90 -8.96 1.60 7.28
CA ASP A 90 -9.42 0.83 8.43
C ASP A 90 -10.95 0.82 8.51
N ILE A 91 -11.51 -0.34 8.75
CA ILE A 91 -12.97 -0.51 8.86
C ILE A 91 -13.47 -0.01 10.22
N LEU A 92 -12.80 -0.42 11.29
CA LEU A 92 -13.25 -0.16 12.66
C LEU A 92 -12.66 1.14 13.20
N MET A 93 -13.42 2.22 13.07
CA MET A 93 -13.06 3.52 13.65
C MET A 93 -14.23 4.09 14.43
N PRO A 94 -13.95 4.89 15.50
CA PRO A 94 -15.01 5.57 16.24
C PRO A 94 -15.82 6.52 15.35
N GLY A 95 -17.10 6.56 15.57
CA GLY A 95 -18.02 7.39 14.78
C GLY A 95 -18.33 6.75 13.44
N LYS A 96 -17.85 7.36 12.35
CA LYS A 96 -18.07 6.86 11.00
C LYS A 96 -17.00 5.84 10.63
N ASN A 97 -17.41 4.63 10.25
CA ASN A 97 -16.52 3.53 9.91
C ASN A 97 -15.95 3.64 8.48
N GLY A 98 -15.05 2.71 8.15
CA GLY A 98 -14.41 2.66 6.83
C GLY A 98 -15.40 2.46 5.69
N TYR A 99 -16.47 1.73 5.88
CA TYR A 99 -17.48 1.52 4.84
C TYR A 99 -18.15 2.84 4.45
N TRP A 100 -18.51 3.66 5.44
CA TRP A 100 -19.09 4.97 5.19
C TRP A 100 -18.12 5.86 4.40
N ILE A 101 -16.85 5.84 4.76
CA ILE A 101 -15.81 6.60 4.05
C ILE A 101 -15.69 6.14 2.59
N ALA A 102 -15.70 4.83 2.35
CA ALA A 102 -15.64 4.27 1.00
C ALA A 102 -16.82 4.74 0.14
N GLU A 103 -18.03 4.71 0.69
CA GLU A 103 -19.22 5.22 0.01
C GLU A 103 -19.08 6.71 -0.36
N ARG A 104 -18.59 7.51 0.59
CA ARG A 104 -18.37 8.95 0.33
C ARG A 104 -17.30 9.20 -0.71
N ILE A 105 -16.23 8.42 -0.72
CA ILE A 105 -15.20 8.51 -1.76
C ILE A 105 -15.80 8.22 -3.14
N ARG A 106 -16.65 7.20 -3.24
CA ARG A 106 -17.33 6.88 -4.50
C ARG A 106 -18.30 7.97 -4.94
N ASP A 107 -18.95 8.64 -4.00
CA ASP A 107 -19.83 9.80 -4.30
C ASP A 107 -19.04 11.00 -4.83
N LEU A 108 -17.77 11.13 -4.43
CA LEU A 108 -16.87 12.18 -4.90
C LEU A 108 -16.19 11.82 -6.23
N ASP A 109 -16.55 10.70 -6.82
CA ASP A 109 -15.93 10.20 -8.05
C ASP A 109 -16.17 11.17 -9.21
N ASP A 110 -15.07 11.66 -9.76
CA ASP A 110 -15.03 12.54 -10.93
C ASP A 110 -14.77 11.78 -12.24
N GLY A 111 -14.99 10.48 -12.23
CA GLY A 111 -14.66 9.57 -13.32
C GLY A 111 -13.27 8.94 -13.20
N ARG A 112 -12.52 9.28 -12.15
CA ARG A 112 -11.22 8.71 -11.86
C ARG A 112 -11.34 7.62 -10.80
N TRP A 113 -11.10 6.38 -11.19
CA TRP A 113 -11.12 5.28 -10.23
C TRP A 113 -9.95 5.38 -9.24
N THR A 114 -10.26 5.34 -7.96
CA THR A 114 -9.29 5.27 -6.87
C THR A 114 -9.50 3.94 -6.12
N PRO A 115 -8.56 2.99 -6.21
CA PRO A 115 -8.67 1.73 -5.47
C PRO A 115 -8.73 1.97 -3.97
N ILE A 116 -9.61 1.22 -3.31
CA ILE A 116 -9.76 1.20 -1.86
C ILE A 116 -9.47 -0.20 -1.36
N ILE A 117 -8.48 -0.34 -0.49
CA ILE A 117 -8.16 -1.58 0.19
C ILE A 117 -8.55 -1.43 1.66
N PHE A 118 -9.50 -2.23 2.11
CA PHE A 118 -9.90 -2.24 3.51
C PHE A 118 -8.88 -2.96 4.37
N LEU A 119 -8.65 -2.42 5.56
CA LEU A 119 -7.86 -3.03 6.61
C LEU A 119 -8.81 -3.55 7.69
N THR A 120 -8.77 -4.82 7.99
CA THR A 120 -9.66 -5.44 8.96
C THR A 120 -8.88 -6.30 9.97
N GLY A 121 -9.31 -6.25 11.23
CA GLY A 121 -8.76 -7.13 12.28
C GLY A 121 -9.34 -8.53 12.27
N MET A 122 -10.45 -8.75 11.55
CA MET A 122 -11.11 -10.06 11.49
C MET A 122 -11.64 -10.30 10.08
N GLY A 123 -11.17 -11.39 9.46
CA GLY A 123 -11.63 -11.82 8.14
C GLY A 123 -12.98 -12.51 8.19
N ARG A 124 -14.04 -11.82 8.56
CA ARG A 124 -15.40 -12.35 8.49
C ARG A 124 -15.94 -12.22 7.09
N GLU A 125 -16.61 -13.25 6.61
CA GLU A 125 -17.25 -13.25 5.31
C GLU A 125 -18.26 -12.10 5.17
N GLU A 126 -18.98 -11.77 6.23
CA GLU A 126 -19.93 -10.65 6.30
C GLU A 126 -19.25 -9.31 6.04
N ASP A 127 -18.07 -9.10 6.62
CA ASP A 127 -17.27 -7.87 6.41
C ASP A 127 -16.79 -7.75 4.96
N LEU A 128 -16.46 -8.86 4.35
CA LEU A 128 -16.06 -8.93 2.95
C LEU A 128 -17.20 -8.47 2.02
N TRP A 129 -18.41 -8.95 2.25
CA TRP A 129 -19.59 -8.56 1.49
C TRP A 129 -19.90 -7.07 1.65
N GLU A 130 -19.85 -6.55 2.87
CA GLU A 130 -20.08 -5.13 3.14
C GLU A 130 -19.02 -4.27 2.44
N GLY A 131 -17.77 -4.71 2.45
CA GLY A 131 -16.68 -4.02 1.76
C GLY A 131 -16.91 -3.91 0.26
N ILE A 132 -17.31 -5.00 -0.38
CA ILE A 132 -17.63 -5.03 -1.82
C ILE A 132 -18.83 -4.13 -2.11
N ARG A 133 -19.89 -4.22 -1.32
CA ARG A 133 -21.11 -3.43 -1.49
C ARG A 133 -20.86 -1.93 -1.37
N THR A 134 -19.96 -1.51 -0.51
CA THR A 134 -19.64 -0.10 -0.26
C THR A 134 -18.60 0.48 -1.21
N GLY A 135 -18.05 -0.31 -2.09
CA GLY A 135 -17.15 0.14 -3.15
C GLY A 135 -15.67 -0.12 -2.91
N GLY A 136 -15.33 -1.02 -1.98
CA GLY A 136 -13.95 -1.48 -1.80
C GLY A 136 -13.50 -2.41 -2.93
N ASP A 137 -12.23 -2.37 -3.26
CA ASP A 137 -11.64 -3.18 -4.32
C ASP A 137 -10.92 -4.41 -3.80
N ASP A 138 -10.45 -4.36 -2.56
CA ASP A 138 -9.73 -5.46 -1.92
C ASP A 138 -9.74 -5.27 -0.40
N TYR A 139 -9.19 -6.23 0.32
CA TYR A 139 -9.04 -6.15 1.77
C TYR A 139 -7.73 -6.80 2.23
N LEU A 140 -7.25 -6.40 3.40
CA LEU A 140 -6.08 -6.95 4.08
C LEU A 140 -6.43 -7.20 5.54
N ILE A 141 -6.01 -8.34 6.06
CA ILE A 141 -6.23 -8.71 7.47
C ILE A 141 -5.03 -8.25 8.28
N LYS A 142 -5.29 -7.51 9.35
CA LYS A 142 -4.26 -7.07 10.30
C LYS A 142 -3.81 -8.23 11.22
N PRO A 143 -2.52 -8.33 11.56
CA PRO A 143 -1.40 -7.52 11.11
C PRO A 143 -1.01 -7.83 9.66
N VAL A 144 -0.76 -6.79 8.87
CA VAL A 144 -0.51 -6.94 7.44
C VAL A 144 0.96 -7.26 7.19
N PRO A 145 1.30 -8.43 6.63
CA PRO A 145 2.68 -8.72 6.25
C PRO A 145 3.13 -7.78 5.14
N SER A 146 4.35 -7.27 5.23
CA SER A 146 4.91 -6.32 4.26
C SER A 146 4.89 -6.86 2.83
N THR A 147 5.16 -8.16 2.66
CA THR A 147 5.14 -8.82 1.35
C THR A 147 3.74 -8.84 0.73
N VAL A 148 2.71 -9.08 1.54
CA VAL A 148 1.30 -9.08 1.08
C VAL A 148 0.86 -7.67 0.72
N LEU A 149 1.20 -6.68 1.54
CA LEU A 149 0.91 -5.27 1.28
C LEU A 149 1.56 -4.82 -0.04
N ALA A 150 2.83 -5.12 -0.24
CA ALA A 150 3.55 -4.78 -1.47
C ALA A 150 2.92 -5.43 -2.71
N ALA A 151 2.53 -6.71 -2.61
CA ALA A 151 1.88 -7.42 -3.70
C ALA A 151 0.54 -6.79 -4.09
N LYS A 152 -0.28 -6.40 -3.11
CA LYS A 152 -1.58 -5.75 -3.35
C LYS A 152 -1.40 -4.37 -4.00
N ILE A 153 -0.47 -3.57 -3.49
CA ILE A 153 -0.16 -2.25 -4.07
C ILE A 153 0.32 -2.40 -5.51
N ARG A 154 1.18 -3.35 -5.76
CA ARG A 154 1.69 -3.63 -7.11
C ARG A 154 0.57 -4.02 -8.08
N ALA A 155 -0.36 -4.85 -7.64
CA ALA A 155 -1.52 -5.23 -8.44
C ALA A 155 -2.40 -4.01 -8.77
N MET A 156 -2.67 -3.16 -7.78
CA MET A 156 -3.47 -1.93 -7.98
C MET A 156 -2.75 -0.94 -8.89
N GLN A 157 -1.45 -0.80 -8.76
CA GLN A 157 -0.64 0.05 -9.63
C GLN A 157 -0.77 -0.38 -11.10
N ARG A 158 -0.73 -1.67 -11.38
CA ARG A 158 -0.92 -2.18 -12.74
C ARG A 158 -2.31 -1.86 -13.29
N LEU A 159 -3.35 -2.04 -12.48
CA LEU A 159 -4.72 -1.71 -12.88
C LEU A 159 -4.88 -0.22 -13.15
N LEU A 160 -4.30 0.63 -12.33
CA LEU A 160 -4.29 2.09 -12.54
C LEU A 160 -3.60 2.48 -13.85
N THR A 161 -2.49 1.85 -14.17
CA THR A 161 -1.75 2.09 -15.42
C THR A 161 -2.58 1.71 -16.65
N MET A 162 -3.38 0.64 -16.56
CA MET A 162 -4.23 0.18 -17.67
C MET A 162 -5.43 1.09 -17.94
N GLN A 163 -5.80 1.95 -16.99
CA GLN A 163 -6.94 2.86 -17.13
C GLN A 163 -6.57 4.26 -17.65
N ARG A 164 -5.29 4.53 -17.77
CA ARG A 164 -4.78 5.83 -18.27
C ARG A 164 -4.64 5.85 -19.78
#